data_98039075012119cd213b0d0e758f3b63
#
_entry.id   98039075012119cd213b0d0e758f3b63
#
_cell.length_a   1.000
_cell.length_b   1.000
_cell.length_c   1.000
_cell.angle_alpha   90.00
_cell.angle_beta   90.00
_cell.angle_gamma   90.00
#
_symmetry.space_group_name_H-M   'P 1'
#
loop_
_entity.id
_entity.type
_entity.pdbx_description
1 polymer ?
#
loop_
_entity_poly.entity_id
_entity_poly.type
_entity_poly.pdbx_seq_one_letter_code
_entity_poly.pdbx_strand_id
1 'polypeptide(L)'
;MKKTLIALAIMGAAAGVANAQSNVVIYGVVDTGFIKENGSDTRMGSNIDNRIGFRGTEDLGSGQKATFELEQRFDLNNGRNKAGKGYKNKSADRDLAGLANVGLKGDWGAV
;
A
#
# COMPACT_ATOMS: atom_id res chain seq x y z
N MET A 1 -41.98 -15.71 -21.96
CA MET A 1 -42.09 -14.52 -21.10
C MET A 1 -41.68 -14.76 -19.63
N LYS A 2 -42.12 -15.85 -19.01
CA LYS A 2 -41.74 -16.13 -17.60
C LYS A 2 -40.22 -16.34 -17.39
N LYS A 3 -39.54 -16.98 -18.36
CA LYS A 3 -38.07 -17.21 -18.28
C LYS A 3 -37.23 -15.92 -18.43
N THR A 4 -37.69 -14.97 -19.24
CA THR A 4 -37.06 -13.66 -19.41
C THR A 4 -37.24 -12.76 -18.20
N LEU A 5 -38.36 -12.81 -17.51
CA LEU A 5 -38.60 -12.07 -16.28
C LEU A 5 -37.75 -12.59 -15.13
N ILE A 6 -37.53 -13.91 -15.03
CA ILE A 6 -36.63 -14.50 -14.02
C ILE A 6 -35.17 -14.12 -14.29
N ALA A 7 -34.72 -14.13 -15.55
CA ALA A 7 -33.38 -13.72 -15.93
C ALA A 7 -33.15 -12.23 -15.61
N LEU A 8 -34.12 -11.37 -15.84
CA LEU A 8 -34.05 -9.95 -15.53
C LEU A 8 -33.98 -9.70 -14.01
N ALA A 9 -34.74 -10.46 -13.22
CA ALA A 9 -34.73 -10.39 -11.76
C ALA A 9 -33.39 -10.84 -11.17
N ILE A 10 -32.75 -11.86 -11.74
CA ILE A 10 -31.42 -12.33 -11.32
C ILE A 10 -30.35 -11.30 -11.69
N MET A 11 -30.43 -10.71 -12.88
CA MET A 11 -29.51 -9.63 -13.27
C MET A 11 -29.68 -8.37 -12.41
N GLY A 12 -30.90 -8.01 -12.03
CA GLY A 12 -31.20 -6.91 -11.15
C GLY A 12 -30.69 -7.12 -9.70
N ALA A 13 -30.80 -8.37 -9.21
CA ALA A 13 -30.27 -8.74 -7.91
C ALA A 13 -28.72 -8.76 -7.88
N ALA A 14 -28.08 -9.16 -8.98
CA ALA A 14 -26.63 -9.14 -9.11
C ALA A 14 -26.07 -7.71 -9.25
N ALA A 15 -26.82 -6.79 -9.84
CA ALA A 15 -26.40 -5.38 -9.94
C ALA A 15 -26.46 -4.64 -8.59
N GLY A 16 -27.22 -5.13 -7.61
CA GLY A 16 -27.35 -4.53 -6.29
C GLY A 16 -26.19 -4.83 -5.32
N VAL A 17 -25.32 -5.79 -5.64
CA VAL A 17 -24.18 -6.16 -4.77
C VAL A 17 -22.82 -5.59 -5.23
N ALA A 18 -22.80 -4.78 -6.29
CA ALA A 18 -21.57 -4.19 -6.82
C ALA A 18 -21.20 -2.84 -6.18
N ASN A 19 -21.59 -2.60 -4.95
CA ASN A 19 -21.08 -1.48 -4.12
C ASN A 19 -19.98 -1.94 -3.19
N ALA A 20 -19.05 -2.77 -3.65
CA ALA A 20 -17.77 -2.94 -3.01
C ALA A 20 -16.99 -1.64 -3.25
N GLN A 21 -17.10 -0.70 -2.33
CA GLN A 21 -16.36 0.54 -2.38
C GLN A 21 -14.92 0.26 -1.98
N SER A 22 -14.12 -0.11 -2.97
CA SER A 22 -12.68 -0.22 -2.80
C SER A 22 -12.10 1.17 -2.59
N ASN A 23 -11.43 1.38 -1.48
CA ASN A 23 -10.77 2.63 -1.17
C ASN A 23 -9.25 2.41 -1.18
N VAL A 24 -8.57 3.05 -2.12
CA VAL A 24 -7.11 3.04 -2.21
C VAL A 24 -6.58 4.44 -1.92
N VAL A 25 -5.68 4.52 -0.97
CA VAL A 25 -5.00 5.75 -0.58
C VAL A 25 -3.53 5.64 -0.97
N ILE A 26 -3.06 6.64 -1.69
CA ILE A 26 -1.63 6.83 -1.95
C ILE A 26 -1.10 7.80 -0.89
N TYR A 27 -0.01 7.43 -0.24
CA TYR A 27 0.63 8.28 0.76
C TYR A 27 2.14 8.29 0.56
N GLY A 28 2.82 9.24 1.17
CA GLY A 28 4.27 9.26 1.12
C GLY A 28 4.88 10.39 1.94
N VAL A 29 6.19 10.32 2.06
CA VAL A 29 7.02 11.34 2.68
C VAL A 29 8.24 11.54 1.82
N VAL A 30 8.53 12.80 1.52
CA VAL A 30 9.77 13.22 0.87
C VAL A 30 10.47 14.20 1.80
N ASP A 31 11.64 13.82 2.26
CA ASP A 31 12.49 14.64 3.12
C ASP A 31 13.89 14.73 2.49
N THR A 32 14.35 15.92 2.24
CA THR A 32 15.71 16.15 1.74
C THR A 32 16.22 17.52 2.18
N GLY A 33 17.50 17.62 2.36
CA GLY A 33 18.18 18.84 2.75
C GLY A 33 19.67 18.77 2.44
N PHE A 34 20.37 19.87 2.68
CA PHE A 34 21.82 19.92 2.63
C PHE A 34 22.39 19.74 4.03
N ILE A 35 23.30 18.80 4.15
CA ILE A 35 23.99 18.48 5.40
C ILE A 35 25.45 18.87 5.23
N LYS A 36 25.97 19.68 6.18
CA LYS A 36 27.37 19.98 6.30
C LYS A 36 27.83 19.63 7.70
N GLU A 37 28.80 18.73 7.80
CA GLU A 37 29.48 18.36 9.02
C GLU A 37 30.88 18.96 9.01
N ASN A 38 31.46 19.25 10.21
CA ASN A 38 32.79 19.79 10.29
C ASN A 38 33.83 18.86 9.65
N GLY A 39 34.58 19.35 8.67
CA GLY A 39 35.59 18.59 7.95
C GLY A 39 35.09 17.78 6.77
N SER A 40 33.80 17.89 6.41
CA SER A 40 33.20 17.20 5.26
C SER A 40 32.63 18.19 4.24
N ASP A 41 32.54 17.75 3.00
CA ASP A 41 31.83 18.50 1.95
C ASP A 41 30.34 18.55 2.23
N THR A 42 29.70 19.60 1.73
CA THR A 42 28.22 19.69 1.76
C THR A 42 27.62 18.60 0.90
N ARG A 43 26.70 17.82 1.48
CA ARG A 43 26.03 16.71 0.81
C ARG A 43 24.52 16.81 0.94
N MET A 44 23.80 16.26 -0.01
CA MET A 44 22.37 16.01 0.14
C MET A 44 22.13 14.87 1.12
N GLY A 45 21.14 15.02 1.97
CA GLY A 45 20.72 13.98 2.90
C GLY A 45 19.30 14.17 3.39
N SER A 46 18.77 13.16 4.05
CA SER A 46 17.42 13.15 4.64
C SER A 46 17.50 12.74 6.10
N ASN A 47 16.65 13.32 6.94
CA ASN A 47 16.53 12.97 8.35
C ASN A 47 15.64 11.74 8.54
N ILE A 48 14.63 11.61 7.68
CA ILE A 48 13.71 10.46 7.66
C ILE A 48 13.78 9.75 6.32
N ASP A 49 13.37 8.49 6.30
CA ASP A 49 13.36 7.71 5.06
C ASP A 49 12.24 8.20 4.13
N ASN A 50 12.64 8.58 2.91
CA ASN A 50 11.70 8.87 1.85
C ASN A 50 10.94 7.61 1.47
N ARG A 51 9.63 7.70 1.31
CA ARG A 51 8.77 6.58 0.99
C ARG A 51 7.54 7.00 0.21
N ILE A 52 7.06 6.08 -0.59
CA ILE A 52 5.74 6.10 -1.20
C ILE A 52 5.02 4.81 -0.82
N GLY A 53 3.76 4.91 -0.53
CA GLY A 53 2.95 3.76 -0.14
C GLY A 53 1.55 3.79 -0.73
N PHE A 54 0.97 2.62 -0.76
CA PHE A 54 -0.39 2.36 -1.18
C PHE A 54 -1.05 1.53 -0.09
N ARG A 55 -2.19 1.96 0.38
CA ARG A 55 -3.01 1.17 1.30
C ARG A 55 -4.45 1.19 0.84
N GLY A 56 -5.13 0.10 1.06
CA GLY A 56 -6.51 -0.02 0.65
C GLY A 56 -7.31 -0.94 1.53
N THR A 57 -8.61 -0.77 1.42
CA THR A 57 -9.58 -1.62 2.09
C THR A 57 -10.67 -1.96 1.09
N GLU A 58 -11.01 -3.22 0.99
CA GLU A 58 -12.09 -3.74 0.17
C GLU A 58 -13.14 -4.39 1.06
N ASP A 59 -14.38 -4.03 0.87
CA ASP A 59 -15.51 -4.63 1.57
C ASP A 59 -15.88 -5.96 0.88
N LEU A 60 -15.77 -7.06 1.63
CA LEU A 60 -16.09 -8.40 1.15
C LEU A 60 -17.54 -8.81 1.42
N GLY A 61 -18.33 -7.92 2.03
CA GLY A 61 -19.66 -8.22 2.49
C GLY A 61 -19.69 -8.88 3.88
N SER A 62 -20.87 -8.94 4.47
CA SER A 62 -21.10 -9.54 5.80
C SER A 62 -20.19 -9.00 6.92
N GLY A 63 -19.80 -7.72 6.84
CA GLY A 63 -18.91 -7.07 7.81
C GLY A 63 -17.44 -7.46 7.69
N GLN A 64 -17.07 -8.19 6.64
CA GLN A 64 -15.68 -8.58 6.39
C GLN A 64 -15.00 -7.61 5.42
N LYS A 65 -13.71 -7.37 5.65
CA LYS A 65 -12.90 -6.47 4.84
C LYS A 65 -11.54 -7.11 4.57
N ALA A 66 -11.08 -6.98 3.32
CA ALA A 66 -9.69 -7.20 2.98
C ALA A 66 -8.93 -5.88 3.09
N THR A 67 -7.70 -5.93 3.57
CA THR A 67 -6.81 -4.78 3.68
C THR A 67 -5.47 -5.10 3.06
N PHE A 68 -4.83 -4.10 2.47
CA PHE A 68 -3.46 -4.21 2.03
C PHE A 68 -2.69 -2.93 2.31
N GLU A 69 -1.39 -3.06 2.50
CA GLU A 69 -0.47 -1.95 2.61
C GLU A 69 0.86 -2.34 1.97
N LEU A 70 1.28 -1.53 1.00
CA LEU A 70 2.54 -1.67 0.28
C LEU A 70 3.32 -0.36 0.41
N GLU A 71 4.58 -0.44 0.82
CA GLU A 71 5.43 0.74 0.98
C GLU A 71 6.79 0.49 0.33
N GLN A 72 7.21 1.45 -0.46
CA GLN A 72 8.54 1.48 -1.08
C GLN A 72 9.35 2.62 -0.47
N ARG A 73 10.54 2.30 0.04
CA ARG A 73 11.51 3.29 0.50
C ARG A 73 12.58 3.52 -0.55
N PHE A 74 12.98 4.76 -0.70
CA PHE A 74 13.96 5.16 -1.70
C PHE A 74 14.89 6.25 -1.18
N ASP A 75 16.04 6.35 -1.81
CA ASP A 75 16.98 7.46 -1.62
C ASP A 75 16.74 8.51 -2.70
N LEU A 76 16.42 9.72 -2.29
CA LEU A 76 16.10 10.80 -3.22
C LEU A 76 17.32 11.28 -4.02
N ASN A 77 18.53 11.08 -3.49
CA ASN A 77 19.77 11.53 -4.17
C ASN A 77 20.07 10.74 -5.44
N ASN A 78 19.69 9.47 -5.48
CA ASN A 78 20.08 8.57 -6.57
C ASN A 78 18.93 7.70 -7.09
N GLY A 79 17.72 7.81 -6.49
CA GLY A 79 16.54 7.05 -6.87
C GLY A 79 16.61 5.56 -6.54
N ARG A 80 17.62 5.12 -5.78
CA ARG A 80 17.75 3.70 -5.44
C ARG A 80 16.81 3.31 -4.32
N ASN A 81 16.37 2.06 -4.37
CA ASN A 81 15.60 1.46 -3.29
C ASN A 81 16.44 1.40 -2.01
N LYS A 82 15.85 1.83 -0.91
CA LYS A 82 16.51 1.85 0.39
C LYS A 82 15.99 0.66 1.20
N ALA A 83 16.76 -0.42 1.22
CA ALA A 83 16.48 -1.54 2.11
C ALA A 83 16.54 -1.06 3.56
N GLY A 84 15.47 -1.29 4.34
CA GLY A 84 15.38 -0.84 5.72
C GLY A 84 16.58 -1.34 6.55
N LYS A 85 17.10 -0.46 7.42
CA LYS A 85 18.12 -0.82 8.39
C LYS A 85 17.55 -1.86 9.36
N GLY A 86 17.82 -3.13 9.15
CA GLY A 86 17.36 -4.18 10.05
C GLY A 86 17.25 -5.56 9.41
N TYR A 87 17.17 -5.62 8.11
CA TYR A 87 17.18 -6.91 7.41
C TYR A 87 18.60 -7.25 6.97
N LYS A 88 19.23 -8.17 7.71
CA LYS A 88 20.60 -8.66 7.47
C LYS A 88 20.77 -9.45 6.16
N ASN A 89 19.75 -9.54 5.35
CA ASN A 89 19.83 -10.22 4.05
C ASN A 89 20.21 -9.24 2.95
N LYS A 90 21.44 -9.30 2.55
CA LYS A 90 22.09 -8.55 1.48
C LYS A 90 21.60 -8.92 0.06
N SER A 91 20.38 -9.36 -0.10
CA SER A 91 19.83 -9.58 -1.43
C SER A 91 19.38 -8.23 -1.99
N ALA A 92 20.14 -7.73 -2.94
CA ALA A 92 19.88 -6.49 -3.67
C ALA A 92 18.62 -6.54 -4.56
N ASP A 93 17.89 -7.65 -4.52
CA ASP A 93 16.75 -7.97 -5.39
C ASP A 93 15.40 -7.92 -4.66
N ARG A 94 15.18 -6.93 -3.79
CA ARG A 94 13.83 -6.70 -3.28
C ARG A 94 13.20 -5.54 -4.01
N ASP A 95 12.22 -5.82 -4.82
CA ASP A 95 11.45 -4.82 -5.56
C ASP A 95 10.67 -3.88 -4.64
N LEU A 96 10.31 -4.34 -3.44
CA LEU A 96 9.66 -3.55 -2.40
C LEU A 96 10.55 -3.49 -1.14
N ALA A 97 11.24 -2.36 -0.96
CA ALA A 97 12.07 -2.10 0.21
C ALA A 97 11.29 -1.29 1.25
N GLY A 98 10.34 -1.90 1.92
CA GLY A 98 9.49 -1.23 2.89
C GLY A 98 8.54 -2.21 3.56
N LEU A 99 7.27 -1.95 3.46
CA LEU A 99 6.20 -2.73 4.05
C LEU A 99 5.39 -3.42 2.96
N ALA A 100 5.03 -4.68 3.16
CA ALA A 100 4.09 -5.40 2.31
C ALA A 100 3.21 -6.28 3.20
N ASN A 101 1.98 -5.85 3.41
CA ASN A 101 1.01 -6.53 4.25
C ASN A 101 -0.30 -6.75 3.50
N VAL A 102 -0.91 -7.89 3.74
CA VAL A 102 -2.29 -8.20 3.36
C VAL A 102 -2.98 -8.75 4.59
N GLY A 103 -4.21 -8.33 4.83
CA GLY A 103 -4.96 -8.73 6.00
C GLY A 103 -6.45 -8.94 5.74
N LEU A 104 -7.08 -9.63 6.67
CA LEU A 104 -8.54 -9.76 6.76
C LEU A 104 -9.00 -9.18 8.09
N LYS A 105 -10.12 -8.47 8.08
CA LYS A 105 -10.74 -7.87 9.25
C LYS A 105 -12.23 -8.16 9.26
N GLY A 106 -12.79 -8.42 10.43
CA GLY A 106 -14.20 -8.64 10.66
C GLY A 106 -14.57 -8.47 12.13
N ASP A 107 -15.80 -8.82 12.49
CA ASP A 107 -16.28 -8.73 13.88
C ASP A 107 -15.51 -9.68 14.83
N TRP A 108 -14.86 -10.68 14.27
CA TRP A 108 -14.00 -11.67 14.95
C TRP A 108 -12.58 -11.13 15.26
N GLY A 109 -12.20 -9.96 14.73
CA GLY A 109 -10.87 -9.37 14.85
C GLY A 109 -10.18 -9.13 13.50
N ALA A 110 -8.85 -9.23 13.49
CA ALA A 110 -8.03 -9.03 12.30
C ALA A 110 -6.84 -9.99 12.28
N VAL A 111 -6.43 -10.39 11.09
CA VAL A 111 -5.23 -11.21 10.81
C VAL A 111 -4.44 -10.61 9.65
#